data_bcc2bf7f2cfede9f5c5fda30a9bd361b
#
_entry.id   bcc2bf7f2cfede9f5c5fda30a9bd361b
#
_cell.length_a   1.000
_cell.length_b   1.000
_cell.length_c   1.000
_cell.angle_alpha   90.00
_cell.angle_beta   90.00
_cell.angle_gamma   90.00
#
_symmetry.space_group_name_H-M   'P 1'
#
loop_
_entity.id
_entity.type
_entity.pdbx_description
1 polymer ?
#
loop_
_entity_poly.entity_id
_entity_poly.type
_entity_poly.pdbx_seq_one_letter_code
_entity_poly.pdbx_strand_id
1 'polypeptide(L)'
;RGLGDVYKRQVISLLDRRVTWGAMLRNWGVVYLGNFLGALTLSWICARFGWLDAGDGALGAYTMQLAVGKMTMPFGKAFFMGVLCNILVTVAVLASLSAKDAAGRILGAWAPVMFFVVAGFSHSIADMTYCALALFGKSAPACAAVAQAAGADLSVLTWGRYFLGNMLPV
;
A
#
# COMPACT_ATOMS: atom_id res chain seq x y z
N ARG A 1 10.58 -5.86 18.83
CA ARG A 1 10.59 -6.81 17.69
C ARG A 1 9.44 -6.40 16.78
N GLY A 2 9.75 -5.80 15.62
CA GLY A 2 8.74 -5.23 14.73
C GLY A 2 7.87 -6.29 14.04
N LEU A 3 6.60 -5.97 13.79
CA LEU A 3 5.62 -6.83 13.13
C LEU A 3 6.09 -7.35 11.74
N GLY A 4 6.85 -6.56 10.99
CA GLY A 4 7.42 -6.96 9.69
C GLY A 4 8.44 -8.10 9.77
N ASP A 5 9.12 -8.26 10.89
CA ASP A 5 10.08 -9.34 11.14
C ASP A 5 9.38 -10.69 11.34
N VAL A 6 8.14 -10.67 11.82
CA VAL A 6 7.33 -11.86 12.08
C VAL A 6 6.95 -12.60 10.79
N TYR A 7 6.62 -11.89 9.73
CA TYR A 7 6.18 -12.52 8.46
C TYR A 7 7.29 -13.28 7.76
N LYS A 8 8.49 -12.70 7.69
CA LYS A 8 9.64 -13.32 7.01
C LYS A 8 10.17 -14.50 7.79
N ARG A 9 10.14 -14.41 9.12
CA ARG A 9 10.53 -15.54 9.98
C ARG A 9 9.50 -16.65 9.98
N GLN A 10 8.22 -16.38 9.67
CA GLN A 10 7.19 -17.43 9.60
C GLN A 10 7.44 -18.40 8.46
N VAL A 11 7.87 -17.94 7.29
CA VAL A 11 8.21 -18.85 6.17
C VAL A 11 9.40 -19.73 6.54
N ILE A 12 10.44 -19.15 7.15
CA ILE A 12 11.60 -19.92 7.64
C ILE A 12 11.16 -20.91 8.73
N SER A 13 10.32 -20.46 9.67
CA SER A 13 9.81 -21.33 10.74
C SER A 13 8.90 -22.44 10.22
N LEU A 14 8.22 -22.22 9.09
CA LEU A 14 7.44 -23.25 8.41
C LEU A 14 8.35 -24.30 7.77
N LEU A 15 9.43 -23.86 7.09
CA LEU A 15 10.45 -24.75 6.52
C LEU A 15 11.14 -25.58 7.62
N ASP A 16 11.38 -24.98 8.78
CA ASP A 16 11.90 -25.64 9.99
C ASP A 16 10.85 -26.52 10.71
N ARG A 17 9.64 -26.66 10.16
CA ARG A 17 8.51 -27.40 10.74
C ARG A 17 8.08 -26.96 12.14
N ARG A 18 8.39 -25.72 12.53
CA ARG A 18 8.03 -25.15 13.85
C ARG A 18 6.63 -24.54 13.86
N VAL A 19 6.04 -24.27 12.69
CA VAL A 19 4.71 -23.66 12.54
C VAL A 19 3.94 -24.44 11.48
N THR A 20 2.64 -24.65 11.70
CA THR A 20 1.75 -25.30 10.73
C THR A 20 1.28 -24.32 9.65
N TRP A 21 1.04 -24.82 8.44
CA TRP A 21 0.48 -24.03 7.33
C TRP A 21 -0.80 -23.29 7.72
N GLY A 22 -1.69 -23.97 8.45
CA GLY A 22 -2.94 -23.35 8.90
C GLY A 22 -2.74 -22.17 9.86
N ALA A 23 -1.78 -22.27 10.78
CA ALA A 23 -1.45 -21.18 11.69
C ALA A 23 -0.85 -19.98 10.95
N MET A 24 0.02 -20.24 9.95
CA MET A 24 0.61 -19.21 9.10
C MET A 24 -0.45 -18.48 8.28
N LEU A 25 -1.31 -19.22 7.56
CA LEU A 25 -2.36 -18.63 6.72
C LEU A 25 -3.38 -17.84 7.56
N ARG A 26 -3.76 -18.37 8.74
CA ARG A 26 -4.64 -17.65 9.65
C ARG A 26 -4.03 -16.31 10.09
N ASN A 27 -2.75 -16.31 10.43
CA ASN A 27 -2.06 -15.09 10.82
C ASN A 27 -2.00 -14.08 9.67
N TRP A 28 -1.68 -14.53 8.45
CA TRP A 28 -1.69 -13.67 7.28
C TRP A 28 -3.08 -13.06 7.03
N GLY A 29 -4.14 -13.87 7.11
CA GLY A 29 -5.51 -13.38 6.96
C GLY A 29 -5.89 -12.33 8.00
N VAL A 30 -5.58 -12.57 9.28
CA VAL A 30 -5.87 -11.62 10.37
C VAL A 30 -5.14 -10.30 10.16
N VAL A 31 -3.85 -10.36 9.81
CA VAL A 31 -3.06 -9.14 9.60
C VAL A 31 -3.46 -8.41 8.33
N TYR A 32 -3.76 -9.13 7.25
CA TYR A 32 -4.27 -8.51 6.02
C TYR A 32 -5.59 -7.76 6.29
N LEU A 33 -6.52 -8.39 6.99
CA LEU A 33 -7.79 -7.76 7.40
C LEU A 33 -7.56 -6.57 8.34
N GLY A 34 -6.64 -6.69 9.30
CA GLY A 34 -6.28 -5.60 10.21
C GLY A 34 -5.71 -4.39 9.47
N ASN A 35 -4.80 -4.60 8.52
CA ASN A 35 -4.25 -3.55 7.68
C ASN A 35 -5.34 -2.92 6.79
N PHE A 36 -6.23 -3.74 6.22
CA PHE A 36 -7.34 -3.26 5.41
C PHE A 36 -8.28 -2.36 6.21
N LEU A 37 -8.74 -2.82 7.38
CA LEU A 37 -9.60 -2.02 8.26
C LEU A 37 -8.90 -0.75 8.74
N GLY A 38 -7.62 -0.83 9.08
CA GLY A 38 -6.81 0.33 9.46
C GLY A 38 -6.70 1.35 8.31
N ALA A 39 -6.41 0.88 7.09
CA ALA A 39 -6.36 1.71 5.90
C ALA A 39 -7.70 2.39 5.60
N LEU A 40 -8.82 1.65 5.68
CA LEU A 40 -10.17 2.21 5.50
C LEU A 40 -10.49 3.27 6.54
N THR A 41 -10.23 2.99 7.83
CA THR A 41 -10.50 3.91 8.93
C THR A 41 -9.70 5.20 8.79
N LEU A 42 -8.38 5.08 8.54
CA LEU A 42 -7.52 6.24 8.34
C LEU A 42 -7.94 7.06 7.11
N SER A 43 -8.22 6.39 6.00
CA SER A 43 -8.66 7.04 4.77
C SER A 43 -9.99 7.77 4.94
N TRP A 44 -10.93 7.17 5.67
CA TRP A 44 -12.20 7.81 5.99
C TRP A 44 -12.00 9.05 6.86
N ILE A 45 -11.17 8.98 7.90
CA ILE A 45 -10.83 10.12 8.75
C ILE A 45 -10.21 11.23 7.92
N CYS A 46 -9.18 10.94 7.12
CA CYS A 46 -8.50 11.93 6.28
C CYS A 46 -9.47 12.61 5.29
N ALA A 47 -10.33 11.83 4.64
CA ALA A 47 -11.32 12.38 3.71
C ALA A 47 -12.40 13.21 4.42
N ARG A 48 -12.82 12.79 5.63
CA ARG A 48 -13.90 13.47 6.38
C ARG A 48 -13.47 14.79 7.01
N PHE A 49 -12.20 14.90 7.41
CA PHE A 49 -11.65 16.08 8.09
C PHE A 49 -10.88 17.03 7.16
N GLY A 50 -11.08 16.95 5.85
CA GLY A 50 -10.57 17.93 4.89
C GLY A 50 -9.07 17.83 4.58
N TRP A 51 -8.40 16.70 4.95
CA TRP A 51 -6.99 16.53 4.61
C TRP A 51 -6.72 16.52 3.10
N LEU A 52 -7.68 16.03 2.32
CA LEU A 52 -7.59 15.99 0.85
C LEU A 52 -7.78 17.37 0.21
N ASP A 53 -8.34 18.34 0.95
CA ASP A 53 -8.56 19.71 0.45
C ASP A 53 -7.28 20.57 0.46
N ALA A 54 -6.18 20.05 1.02
CA ALA A 54 -4.89 20.73 1.05
C ALA A 54 -4.44 21.14 -0.37
N GLY A 55 -3.96 22.38 -0.49
CA GLY A 55 -3.56 22.97 -1.76
C GLY A 55 -4.74 23.14 -2.73
N ASP A 56 -5.86 23.64 -2.23
CA ASP A 56 -7.09 23.85 -3.02
C ASP A 56 -7.59 22.59 -3.73
N GLY A 57 -7.46 21.44 -3.06
CA GLY A 57 -7.86 20.12 -3.59
C GLY A 57 -6.79 19.41 -4.44
N ALA A 58 -5.61 19.99 -4.62
CA ALA A 58 -4.54 19.39 -5.41
C ALA A 58 -4.08 18.05 -4.84
N LEU A 59 -4.00 17.92 -3.50
CA LEU A 59 -3.63 16.65 -2.86
C LEU A 59 -4.65 15.56 -3.14
N GLY A 60 -5.93 15.88 -3.05
CA GLY A 60 -7.02 14.95 -3.36
C GLY A 60 -7.01 14.54 -4.84
N ALA A 61 -6.81 15.49 -5.74
CA ALA A 61 -6.70 15.24 -7.17
C ALA A 61 -5.53 14.31 -7.52
N TYR A 62 -4.36 14.56 -6.96
CA TYR A 62 -3.19 13.69 -7.11
C TYR A 62 -3.46 12.26 -6.60
N THR A 63 -4.08 12.15 -5.42
CA THR A 63 -4.44 10.86 -4.83
C THR A 63 -5.41 10.07 -5.71
N MET A 64 -6.40 10.76 -6.32
CA MET A 64 -7.35 10.14 -7.24
C MET A 64 -6.68 9.68 -8.54
N GLN A 65 -5.79 10.49 -9.12
CA GLN A 65 -5.01 10.09 -10.32
C GLN A 65 -4.15 8.85 -10.04
N LEU A 66 -3.47 8.84 -8.89
CA LEU A 66 -2.66 7.70 -8.47
C LEU A 66 -3.53 6.44 -8.33
N ALA A 67 -4.68 6.54 -7.66
CA ALA A 67 -5.59 5.42 -7.47
C ALA A 67 -6.18 4.91 -8.80
N VAL A 68 -6.56 5.80 -9.72
CA VAL A 68 -7.02 5.42 -11.06
C VAL A 68 -5.92 4.63 -11.78
N GLY A 69 -4.68 5.10 -11.77
CA GLY A 69 -3.55 4.39 -12.36
C GLY A 69 -3.32 3.00 -11.75
N LYS A 70 -3.48 2.87 -10.42
CA LYS A 70 -3.34 1.59 -9.73
C LYS A 70 -4.50 0.64 -10.00
N MET A 71 -5.75 1.12 -10.03
CA MET A 71 -6.95 0.31 -10.26
C MET A 71 -7.13 -0.12 -11.73
N THR A 72 -6.48 0.57 -12.67
CA THR A 72 -6.52 0.25 -14.12
C THR A 72 -5.33 -0.56 -14.57
N MET A 73 -4.37 -0.81 -13.69
CA MET A 73 -3.17 -1.55 -14.04
C MET A 73 -3.50 -3.00 -14.44
N PRO A 74 -2.95 -3.52 -15.56
CA PRO A 74 -3.10 -4.93 -15.92
C PRO A 74 -2.60 -5.85 -14.81
N PHE A 75 -3.34 -6.95 -14.56
CA PHE A 75 -3.04 -7.90 -13.48
C PHE A 75 -1.56 -8.32 -13.42
N GLY A 76 -1.00 -8.75 -14.55
CA GLY A 76 0.39 -9.19 -14.61
C GLY A 76 1.38 -8.09 -14.22
N LYS A 77 1.14 -6.86 -14.67
CA LYS A 77 1.99 -5.71 -14.29
C LYS A 77 1.89 -5.42 -12.78
N ALA A 78 0.67 -5.39 -12.22
CA ALA A 78 0.45 -5.17 -10.80
C ALA A 78 1.14 -6.25 -9.96
N PHE A 79 0.98 -7.52 -10.34
CA PHE A 79 1.63 -8.66 -9.68
C PHE A 79 3.16 -8.54 -9.65
N PHE A 80 3.78 -8.32 -10.81
CA PHE A 80 5.25 -8.20 -10.86
C PHE A 80 5.77 -6.98 -10.11
N MET A 81 5.05 -5.86 -10.14
CA MET A 81 5.39 -4.67 -9.34
C MET A 81 5.29 -4.97 -7.82
N GLY A 82 4.30 -5.74 -7.39
CA GLY A 82 4.18 -6.20 -6.01
C GLY A 82 5.34 -7.11 -5.61
N VAL A 83 5.74 -8.06 -6.47
CA VAL A 83 6.91 -8.92 -6.25
C VAL A 83 8.19 -8.11 -6.10
N LEU A 84 8.46 -7.17 -7.01
CA LEU A 84 9.64 -6.29 -6.96
C LEU A 84 9.64 -5.43 -5.71
N CYS A 85 8.50 -4.87 -5.32
CA CYS A 85 8.35 -4.14 -4.07
C CYS A 85 8.72 -5.01 -2.87
N ASN A 86 8.20 -6.25 -2.80
CA ASN A 86 8.52 -7.18 -1.71
C ASN A 86 10.00 -7.57 -1.65
N ILE A 87 10.68 -7.70 -2.78
CA ILE A 87 12.13 -7.91 -2.82
C ILE A 87 12.84 -6.73 -2.15
N LEU A 88 12.50 -5.49 -2.51
CA LEU A 88 13.12 -4.29 -1.94
C LEU A 88 12.82 -4.14 -0.43
N VAL A 89 11.58 -4.43 -0.01
CA VAL A 89 11.23 -4.47 1.42
C VAL A 89 12.06 -5.53 2.16
N THR A 90 12.32 -6.68 1.52
CA THR A 90 13.17 -7.72 2.11
C THR A 90 14.61 -7.23 2.25
N VAL A 91 15.15 -6.58 1.22
CA VAL A 91 16.49 -5.97 1.27
C VAL A 91 16.56 -4.90 2.37
N ALA A 92 15.55 -4.04 2.50
CA ALA A 92 15.49 -3.02 3.54
C ALA A 92 15.56 -3.62 4.95
N VAL A 93 14.79 -4.68 5.19
CA VAL A 93 14.80 -5.38 6.49
C VAL A 93 16.16 -6.03 6.76
N LEU A 94 16.73 -6.72 5.77
CA LEU A 94 18.04 -7.38 5.92
C LEU A 94 19.14 -6.34 6.17
N ALA A 95 19.17 -5.25 5.41
CA ALA A 95 20.14 -4.17 5.59
C ALA A 95 20.03 -3.53 6.98
N SER A 96 18.79 -3.25 7.43
CA SER A 96 18.55 -2.72 8.75
C SER A 96 19.00 -3.68 9.87
N LEU A 97 18.75 -4.98 9.71
CA LEU A 97 19.16 -6.00 10.70
C LEU A 97 20.68 -6.24 10.72
N SER A 98 21.36 -6.04 9.60
CA SER A 98 22.81 -6.24 9.49
C SER A 98 23.59 -5.06 10.06
N ALA A 99 23.00 -3.89 10.19
CA ALA A 99 23.64 -2.70 10.71
C ALA A 99 23.88 -2.79 12.23
N LYS A 100 25.06 -2.34 12.69
CA LYS A 100 25.47 -2.42 14.09
C LYS A 100 25.02 -1.21 14.93
N ASP A 101 24.74 -0.09 14.25
CA ASP A 101 24.35 1.17 14.89
C ASP A 101 22.95 1.64 14.43
N ALA A 102 22.40 2.62 15.12
CA ALA A 102 21.07 3.14 14.84
C ALA A 102 20.99 3.86 13.49
N ALA A 103 22.02 4.62 13.11
CA ALA A 103 22.06 5.36 11.85
C ALA A 103 22.09 4.40 10.66
N GLY A 104 22.95 3.37 10.72
CA GLY A 104 23.00 2.32 9.72
C GLY A 104 21.68 1.56 9.55
N ARG A 105 20.95 1.30 10.66
CA ARG A 105 19.62 0.68 10.61
C ARG A 105 18.59 1.56 9.91
N ILE A 106 18.60 2.85 10.20
CA ILE A 106 17.69 3.82 9.58
C ILE A 106 18.01 3.94 8.09
N LEU A 107 19.26 4.16 7.72
CA LEU A 107 19.69 4.31 6.33
C LEU A 107 19.45 3.02 5.52
N GLY A 108 19.74 1.86 6.11
CA GLY A 108 19.54 0.56 5.46
C GLY A 108 18.07 0.27 5.17
N ALA A 109 17.17 0.72 6.02
CA ALA A 109 15.73 0.61 5.77
C ALA A 109 15.24 1.69 4.79
N TRP A 110 15.72 2.94 4.93
CA TRP A 110 15.23 4.10 4.20
C TRP A 110 15.52 4.03 2.70
N ALA A 111 16.74 3.67 2.31
CA ALA A 111 17.15 3.71 0.90
C ALA A 111 16.32 2.80 -0.02
N PRO A 112 16.11 1.50 0.28
CA PRO A 112 15.26 0.65 -0.56
C PRO A 112 13.77 1.05 -0.53
N VAL A 113 13.31 1.58 0.61
CA VAL A 113 11.93 2.08 0.73
C VAL A 113 11.72 3.30 -0.16
N MET A 114 12.62 4.28 -0.12
CA MET A 114 12.58 5.44 -1.02
C MET A 114 12.62 5.03 -2.48
N PHE A 115 13.45 4.04 -2.82
CA PHE A 115 13.56 3.57 -4.19
C PHE A 115 12.24 3.02 -4.71
N PHE A 116 11.56 2.12 -3.99
CA PHE A 116 10.30 1.57 -4.50
C PHE A 116 9.16 2.59 -4.52
N VAL A 117 9.16 3.56 -3.60
CA VAL A 117 8.17 4.65 -3.59
C VAL A 117 8.35 5.56 -4.80
N VAL A 118 9.58 6.01 -5.07
CA VAL A 118 9.90 6.87 -6.23
C VAL A 118 9.69 6.13 -7.56
N ALA A 119 10.04 4.85 -7.61
CA ALA A 119 9.80 4.01 -8.78
C ALA A 119 8.31 3.68 -9.03
N GLY A 120 7.42 4.02 -8.08
CA GLY A 120 5.97 3.81 -8.21
C GLY A 120 5.54 2.34 -8.14
N PHE A 121 6.33 1.48 -7.49
CA PHE A 121 5.97 0.06 -7.34
C PHE A 121 4.68 -0.10 -6.53
N SER A 122 3.95 -1.17 -6.79
CA SER A 122 2.74 -1.48 -6.05
C SER A 122 3.09 -2.15 -4.72
N HIS A 123 2.56 -1.55 -3.64
CA HIS A 123 2.70 -2.06 -2.28
C HIS A 123 1.32 -2.25 -1.69
N SER A 124 0.92 -3.48 -1.37
CA SER A 124 -0.47 -3.81 -1.05
C SER A 124 -1.07 -2.91 0.04
N ILE A 125 -0.36 -2.66 1.14
CA ILE A 125 -0.87 -1.82 2.24
C ILE A 125 -0.96 -0.34 1.82
N ALA A 126 0.04 0.18 1.07
CA ALA A 126 0.01 1.55 0.59
C ALA A 126 -1.11 1.73 -0.45
N ASP A 127 -1.25 0.78 -1.36
CA ASP A 127 -2.30 0.80 -2.37
C ASP A 127 -3.71 0.67 -1.74
N MET A 128 -3.87 -0.11 -0.64
CA MET A 128 -5.09 -0.12 0.17
C MET A 128 -5.46 1.28 0.65
N THR A 129 -4.50 2.04 1.13
CA THR A 129 -4.72 3.40 1.65
C THR A 129 -5.01 4.38 0.52
N TYR A 130 -4.22 4.40 -0.56
CA TYR A 130 -4.41 5.33 -1.68
C TYR A 130 -5.75 5.13 -2.38
N CYS A 131 -6.12 3.88 -2.64
CA CYS A 131 -7.39 3.56 -3.29
C CYS A 131 -8.58 3.88 -2.39
N ALA A 132 -8.50 3.61 -1.10
CA ALA A 132 -9.55 3.97 -0.14
C ALA A 132 -9.68 5.50 0.01
N LEU A 133 -8.57 6.24 0.09
CA LEU A 133 -8.57 7.71 0.11
C LEU A 133 -9.27 8.27 -1.13
N ALA A 134 -8.95 7.76 -2.32
CA ALA A 134 -9.59 8.19 -3.56
C ALA A 134 -11.08 7.88 -3.61
N LEU A 135 -11.49 6.71 -3.12
CA LEU A 135 -12.91 6.31 -3.06
C LEU A 135 -13.71 7.22 -2.12
N PHE A 136 -13.18 7.53 -0.94
CA PHE A 136 -13.82 8.46 -0.01
C PHE A 136 -13.71 9.91 -0.49
N GLY A 137 -12.58 10.33 -1.05
CA GLY A 137 -12.34 11.67 -1.58
C GLY A 137 -13.20 12.01 -2.79
N LYS A 138 -13.64 11.00 -3.56
CA LYS A 138 -14.58 11.19 -4.67
C LYS A 138 -15.87 11.91 -4.26
N SER A 139 -16.26 11.81 -2.99
CA SER A 139 -17.43 12.49 -2.44
C SER A 139 -17.20 13.99 -2.18
N ALA A 140 -15.95 14.47 -2.22
CA ALA A 140 -15.59 15.87 -2.04
C ALA A 140 -15.61 16.59 -3.40
N PRO A 141 -16.56 17.50 -3.66
CA PRO A 141 -16.76 18.10 -4.99
C PRO A 141 -15.55 18.90 -5.48
N ALA A 142 -14.86 19.59 -4.59
CA ALA A 142 -13.66 20.36 -4.91
C ALA A 142 -12.54 19.45 -5.46
N CYS A 143 -12.21 18.38 -4.75
CA CYS A 143 -11.17 17.43 -5.16
C CYS A 143 -11.55 16.70 -6.45
N ALA A 144 -12.82 16.31 -6.60
CA ALA A 144 -13.31 15.63 -7.78
C ALA A 144 -13.23 16.52 -9.03
N ALA A 145 -13.59 17.80 -8.91
CA ALA A 145 -13.51 18.75 -10.02
C ALA A 145 -12.05 18.95 -10.48
N VAL A 146 -11.11 19.15 -9.55
CA VAL A 146 -9.68 19.32 -9.88
C VAL A 146 -9.12 18.04 -10.50
N ALA A 147 -9.49 16.85 -9.99
CA ALA A 147 -9.06 15.57 -10.54
C ALA A 147 -9.56 15.35 -11.98
N GLN A 148 -10.83 15.69 -12.26
CA GLN A 148 -11.40 15.61 -13.61
C GLN A 148 -10.75 16.62 -14.57
N ALA A 149 -10.52 17.87 -14.11
CA ALA A 149 -9.81 18.87 -14.91
C ALA A 149 -8.38 18.42 -15.26
N ALA A 150 -7.75 17.62 -14.38
CA ALA A 150 -6.45 17.00 -14.61
C ALA A 150 -6.52 15.68 -15.40
N GLY A 151 -7.68 15.32 -15.95
CA GLY A 151 -7.86 14.15 -16.81
C GLY A 151 -8.06 12.80 -16.11
N ALA A 152 -8.38 12.79 -14.82
CA ALA A 152 -8.66 11.55 -14.10
C ALA A 152 -10.06 11.02 -14.41
N ASP A 153 -10.16 9.77 -14.84
CA ASP A 153 -11.45 9.11 -15.02
C ASP A 153 -11.98 8.55 -13.70
N LEU A 154 -12.81 9.34 -13.03
CA LEU A 154 -13.39 8.97 -11.74
C LEU A 154 -14.43 7.84 -11.83
N SER A 155 -14.87 7.45 -13.01
CA SER A 155 -15.77 6.30 -13.19
C SER A 155 -15.11 4.98 -12.80
N VAL A 156 -13.79 4.93 -12.92
CA VAL A 156 -12.94 3.80 -12.54
C VAL A 156 -12.90 3.59 -11.03
N LEU A 157 -13.05 4.65 -10.23
CA LEU A 157 -13.02 4.59 -8.77
C LEU A 157 -14.28 3.91 -8.23
N THR A 158 -14.24 2.59 -8.19
CA THR A 158 -15.30 1.72 -7.67
C THR A 158 -14.74 0.67 -6.72
N TRP A 159 -15.54 0.25 -5.75
CA TRP A 159 -15.15 -0.81 -4.82
C TRP A 159 -14.81 -2.12 -5.53
N GLY A 160 -15.51 -2.44 -6.64
CA GLY A 160 -15.22 -3.62 -7.44
C GLY A 160 -13.81 -3.58 -8.04
N ARG A 161 -13.41 -2.46 -8.65
CA ARG A 161 -12.05 -2.29 -9.19
C ARG A 161 -10.99 -2.22 -8.10
N TYR A 162 -11.30 -1.65 -6.95
CA TYR A 162 -10.42 -1.66 -5.80
C TYR A 162 -10.05 -3.08 -5.40
N PHE A 163 -11.04 -3.97 -5.24
CA PHE A 163 -10.78 -5.35 -4.85
C PHE A 163 -10.13 -6.17 -5.97
N LEU A 164 -10.72 -6.16 -7.17
CA LEU A 164 -10.30 -7.04 -8.27
C LEU A 164 -9.10 -6.50 -9.04
N GLY A 165 -9.00 -5.19 -9.20
CA GLY A 165 -7.95 -4.56 -9.99
C GLY A 165 -6.68 -4.22 -9.21
N ASN A 166 -6.78 -4.12 -7.89
CA ASN A 166 -5.62 -3.75 -7.06
C ASN A 166 -5.34 -4.73 -5.94
N MET A 167 -6.29 -4.98 -5.03
CA MET A 167 -6.02 -5.82 -3.84
C MET A 167 -5.72 -7.29 -4.18
N LEU A 168 -6.34 -7.82 -5.22
CA LEU A 168 -6.13 -9.22 -5.62
C LEU A 168 -4.78 -9.44 -6.30
N PRO A 169 -4.30 -8.58 -7.23
CA PRO A 169 -3.03 -8.80 -7.92
C PRO A 169 -1.78 -8.38 -7.13
N VAL A 170 -1.87 -7.49 -6.14
CA VAL A 170 -0.77 -6.92 -5.34
C VAL A 170 -0.73 -7.52 -3.95
#